data_0985e4750b7b64ee292d98d1de8c19d4
#
_entry.id   0985e4750b7b64ee292d98d1de8c19d4
#
_cell.length_a   1.000
_cell.length_b   1.000
_cell.length_c   1.000
_cell.angle_alpha   90.00
_cell.angle_beta   90.00
_cell.angle_gamma   90.00
#
_symmetry.space_group_name_H-M   'P 1'
#
loop_
_entity.id
_entity.type
_entity.pdbx_description
1 polymer ?
#
loop_
_entity_poly.entity_id
_entity_poly.type
_entity_poly.pdbx_seq_one_letter_code
_entity_poly.pdbx_strand_id
1 'polypeptide(L)'
;MPTAGWWEALWPDPASVLVRIGLKPSMEVIDLCSGDGWFTLQIAKVAQHVAAIDIDPTLLEVARVRLMEAGVTNCSFVAGDAYDLARLWPQPVDLVFMANAFHGVPDPARLAMAVKAVLKPGGRFAIVNWHARPRERTTILGEPRGPKTELRLTPEKTIGAVKMDGLQCLTLVEIPPYHYGAIFERSPA
;
A
#
# COMPACT_ATOMS: atom_id res chain seq x y z
N MET A 1 -2.64 -15.34 3.57
CA MET A 1 -2.93 -14.42 2.44
C MET A 1 -4.15 -14.90 1.66
N PRO A 2 -4.95 -14.02 1.04
CA PRO A 2 -5.99 -14.40 0.10
C PRO A 2 -5.40 -15.09 -1.14
N THR A 3 -6.21 -15.91 -1.83
CA THR A 3 -5.82 -16.50 -3.13
C THR A 3 -5.89 -15.47 -4.25
N ALA A 4 -5.23 -15.72 -5.39
CA ALA A 4 -5.31 -14.84 -6.58
C ALA A 4 -6.76 -14.58 -7.01
N GLY A 5 -7.60 -15.61 -7.09
CA GLY A 5 -9.01 -15.46 -7.46
C GLY A 5 -9.83 -14.59 -6.50
N TRP A 6 -9.43 -14.48 -5.23
CA TRP A 6 -10.04 -13.57 -4.29
C TRP A 6 -9.70 -12.11 -4.62
N TRP A 7 -8.45 -11.83 -4.97
CA TRP A 7 -8.01 -10.49 -5.37
C TRP A 7 -8.66 -10.06 -6.69
N GLU A 8 -8.74 -10.97 -7.67
CA GLU A 8 -9.42 -10.73 -8.95
C GLU A 8 -10.91 -10.43 -8.76
N ALA A 9 -11.57 -11.15 -7.86
CA ALA A 9 -12.98 -10.88 -7.53
C ALA A 9 -13.20 -9.56 -6.80
N LEU A 10 -12.23 -9.14 -5.96
CA LEU A 10 -12.30 -7.84 -5.27
C LEU A 10 -12.02 -6.68 -6.21
N TRP A 11 -10.97 -6.80 -7.01
CA TRP A 11 -10.51 -5.77 -7.96
C TRP A 11 -10.26 -6.38 -9.34
N PRO A 12 -11.32 -6.54 -10.16
CA PRO A 12 -11.19 -7.04 -11.51
C PRO A 12 -10.25 -6.19 -12.39
N ASP A 13 -10.15 -4.90 -12.06
CA ASP A 13 -9.21 -3.94 -12.66
C ASP A 13 -8.33 -3.29 -11.57
N PRO A 14 -7.25 -3.96 -11.13
CA PRO A 14 -6.36 -3.41 -10.13
C PRO A 14 -5.59 -2.17 -10.60
N ALA A 15 -5.44 -1.97 -11.92
CA ALA A 15 -4.80 -0.77 -12.46
C ALA A 15 -5.61 0.48 -12.15
N SER A 16 -6.94 0.40 -12.12
CA SER A 16 -7.81 1.52 -11.74
C SER A 16 -7.55 2.01 -10.31
N VAL A 17 -7.21 1.11 -9.39
CA VAL A 17 -6.83 1.47 -8.02
C VAL A 17 -5.56 2.33 -8.04
N LEU A 18 -4.55 1.90 -8.81
CA LEU A 18 -3.26 2.58 -8.91
C LEU A 18 -3.38 3.95 -9.59
N VAL A 19 -4.23 4.08 -10.60
CA VAL A 19 -4.54 5.38 -11.23
C VAL A 19 -5.18 6.34 -10.23
N ARG A 20 -6.15 5.85 -9.43
CA ARG A 20 -6.85 6.67 -8.41
C ARG A 20 -5.91 7.18 -7.32
N ILE A 21 -4.89 6.43 -6.95
CA ILE A 21 -3.87 6.88 -5.98
C ILE A 21 -2.76 7.72 -6.59
N GLY A 22 -2.78 7.94 -7.91
CA GLY A 22 -1.88 8.83 -8.62
C GLY A 22 -0.53 8.23 -9.01
N LEU A 23 -0.45 6.89 -9.20
CA LEU A 23 0.74 6.22 -9.74
C LEU A 23 1.04 6.73 -11.16
N LYS A 24 2.33 6.97 -11.47
CA LYS A 24 2.81 7.43 -12.76
C LYS A 24 4.02 6.62 -13.26
N PRO A 25 4.26 6.54 -14.59
CA PRO A 25 5.34 5.72 -15.16
C PRO A 25 6.75 6.05 -14.71
N SER A 26 7.04 7.31 -14.38
CA SER A 26 8.38 7.76 -13.98
C SER A 26 8.69 7.60 -12.50
N MET A 27 7.79 7.02 -11.70
CA MET A 27 7.92 6.98 -10.25
C MET A 27 8.83 5.85 -9.78
N GLU A 28 9.66 6.18 -8.78
CA GLU A 28 10.27 5.24 -7.84
C GLU A 28 9.27 4.97 -6.73
N VAL A 29 8.91 3.70 -6.50
CA VAL A 29 7.82 3.31 -5.60
C VAL A 29 8.30 2.31 -4.56
N ILE A 30 7.80 2.45 -3.33
CA ILE A 30 7.84 1.38 -2.33
C ILE A 30 6.42 0.81 -2.21
N ASP A 31 6.27 -0.50 -2.40
CA ASP A 31 5.10 -1.26 -2.00
C ASP A 31 5.36 -1.82 -0.60
N LEU A 32 4.80 -1.16 0.41
CA LEU A 32 5.07 -1.41 1.83
C LEU A 32 4.04 -2.37 2.40
N CYS A 33 4.50 -3.42 3.09
CA CYS A 33 3.70 -4.60 3.47
C CYS A 33 3.11 -5.27 2.22
N SER A 34 3.97 -5.53 1.24
CA SER A 34 3.64 -5.96 -0.13
C SER A 34 3.01 -7.36 -0.19
N GLY A 35 3.16 -8.16 0.86
CA GLY A 35 2.64 -9.51 0.93
C GLY A 35 3.15 -10.39 -0.21
N ASP A 36 2.22 -11.07 -0.89
CA ASP A 36 2.48 -11.97 -2.01
C ASP A 36 2.69 -11.27 -3.37
N GLY A 37 2.86 -9.92 -3.35
CA GLY A 37 3.17 -9.13 -4.53
C GLY A 37 2.01 -8.87 -5.49
N TRP A 38 0.76 -9.01 -5.05
CA TRP A 38 -0.41 -8.73 -5.90
C TRP A 38 -0.37 -7.32 -6.50
N PHE A 39 -0.22 -6.29 -5.67
CA PHE A 39 -0.09 -4.92 -6.14
C PHE A 39 1.30 -4.62 -6.69
N THR A 40 2.35 -5.23 -6.14
CA THR A 40 3.73 -5.05 -6.64
C THR A 40 3.82 -5.34 -8.13
N LEU A 41 3.20 -6.43 -8.59
CA LEU A 41 3.14 -6.78 -10.01
C LEU A 41 2.47 -5.69 -10.86
N GLN A 42 1.38 -5.11 -10.39
CA GLN A 42 0.66 -4.09 -11.13
C GLN A 42 1.41 -2.74 -11.11
N ILE A 43 2.04 -2.41 -9.98
CA ILE A 43 2.89 -1.21 -9.85
C ILE A 43 4.08 -1.32 -10.80
N ALA A 44 4.76 -2.46 -10.84
CA ALA A 44 5.93 -2.69 -11.67
C ALA A 44 5.65 -2.58 -13.18
N LYS A 45 4.41 -2.85 -13.63
CA LYS A 45 4.00 -2.64 -15.03
C LYS A 45 3.92 -1.17 -15.43
N VAL A 46 3.88 -0.24 -14.46
CA VAL A 46 3.66 1.19 -14.69
C VAL A 46 4.87 2.01 -14.22
N ALA A 47 5.35 1.77 -12.99
CA ALA A 47 6.42 2.53 -12.36
C ALA A 47 7.79 2.31 -13.05
N GLN A 48 8.71 3.22 -12.85
CA GLN A 48 10.10 3.05 -13.24
C GLN A 48 10.74 1.89 -12.49
N HIS A 49 10.53 1.85 -11.17
CA HIS A 49 10.99 0.78 -10.29
C HIS A 49 10.07 0.65 -9.08
N VAL A 50 9.96 -0.56 -8.53
CA VAL A 50 9.25 -0.81 -7.28
C VAL A 50 10.10 -1.63 -6.31
N ALA A 51 10.17 -1.18 -5.05
CA ALA A 51 10.72 -1.95 -3.95
C ALA A 51 9.57 -2.59 -3.16
N ALA A 52 9.44 -3.91 -3.24
CA ALA A 52 8.51 -4.69 -2.42
C ALA A 52 9.14 -4.92 -1.05
N ILE A 53 8.52 -4.38 0.00
CA ILE A 53 9.02 -4.51 1.38
C ILE A 53 7.95 -5.19 2.23
N ASP A 54 8.32 -6.29 2.86
CA ASP A 54 7.46 -7.01 3.80
C ASP A 54 8.28 -7.60 4.94
N ILE A 55 7.66 -7.80 6.09
CA ILE A 55 8.29 -8.44 7.24
C ILE A 55 8.42 -9.96 7.05
N ASP A 56 7.57 -10.56 6.22
CA ASP A 56 7.56 -12.01 5.97
C ASP A 56 8.37 -12.35 4.70
N PRO A 57 9.57 -12.92 4.84
CA PRO A 57 10.40 -13.30 3.70
C PRO A 57 9.77 -14.41 2.83
N THR A 58 8.85 -15.22 3.39
CA THR A 58 8.16 -16.26 2.64
C THR A 58 7.17 -15.63 1.64
N LEU A 59 6.47 -14.59 2.04
CA LEU A 59 5.58 -13.85 1.14
C LEU A 59 6.35 -13.13 0.04
N LEU A 60 7.51 -12.56 0.37
CA LEU A 60 8.39 -11.93 -0.63
C LEU A 60 8.92 -12.94 -1.66
N GLU A 61 9.18 -14.18 -1.26
CA GLU A 61 9.57 -15.23 -2.22
C GLU A 61 8.41 -15.57 -3.16
N VAL A 62 7.17 -15.64 -2.66
CA VAL A 62 5.98 -15.81 -3.51
C VAL A 62 5.83 -14.63 -4.47
N ALA A 63 6.02 -13.41 -3.99
CA ALA A 63 5.99 -12.20 -4.81
C ALA A 63 7.07 -12.25 -5.90
N ARG A 64 8.30 -12.65 -5.56
CA ARG A 64 9.41 -12.77 -6.50
C ARG A 64 9.12 -13.77 -7.62
N VAL A 65 8.59 -14.94 -7.29
CA VAL A 65 8.19 -15.94 -8.29
C VAL A 65 7.10 -15.40 -9.21
N ARG A 66 6.05 -14.77 -8.64
CA ARG A 66 4.96 -14.16 -9.40
C ARG A 66 5.45 -13.13 -10.42
N LEU A 67 6.36 -12.23 -10.00
CA LEU A 67 6.89 -11.19 -10.88
C LEU A 67 7.83 -11.77 -11.96
N MET A 68 8.63 -12.76 -11.58
CA MET A 68 9.50 -13.48 -12.53
C MET A 68 8.70 -14.18 -13.62
N GLU A 69 7.63 -14.89 -13.27
CA GLU A 69 6.72 -15.56 -14.21
C GLU A 69 6.03 -14.58 -15.16
N ALA A 70 5.78 -13.35 -14.69
CA ALA A 70 5.24 -12.26 -15.48
C ALA A 70 6.29 -11.50 -16.31
N GLY A 71 7.57 -11.88 -16.27
CA GLY A 71 8.66 -11.23 -17.00
C GLY A 71 9.03 -9.84 -16.48
N VAL A 72 8.68 -9.52 -15.23
CA VAL A 72 8.98 -8.24 -14.60
C VAL A 72 10.40 -8.24 -14.05
N THR A 73 11.20 -7.20 -14.36
CA THR A 73 12.61 -7.09 -13.97
C THR A 73 12.94 -5.82 -13.18
N ASN A 74 12.02 -4.87 -13.07
CA ASN A 74 12.18 -3.59 -12.39
C ASN A 74 11.66 -3.61 -10.94
N CYS A 75 11.89 -4.71 -10.22
CA CYS A 75 11.46 -4.87 -8.83
C CYS A 75 12.62 -5.34 -7.95
N SER A 76 12.70 -4.76 -6.74
CA SER A 76 13.57 -5.23 -5.64
C SER A 76 12.71 -5.79 -4.50
N PHE A 77 13.22 -6.81 -3.80
CA PHE A 77 12.53 -7.46 -2.68
C PHE A 77 13.38 -7.32 -1.42
N VAL A 78 12.81 -6.73 -0.36
CA VAL A 78 13.53 -6.43 0.89
C VAL A 78 12.70 -6.91 2.08
N ALA A 79 13.25 -7.89 2.83
CA ALA A 79 12.63 -8.34 4.07
C ALA A 79 12.99 -7.41 5.22
N GLY A 80 11.98 -6.93 5.96
CA GLY A 80 12.21 -6.09 7.13
C GLY A 80 10.96 -5.42 7.67
N ASP A 81 11.13 -4.80 8.86
CA ASP A 81 10.07 -4.09 9.53
C ASP A 81 9.84 -2.71 8.90
N ALA A 82 8.58 -2.36 8.63
CA ALA A 82 8.18 -1.08 8.05
C ALA A 82 8.66 0.14 8.86
N TYR A 83 8.87 -0.02 10.16
CA TYR A 83 9.41 1.04 11.01
C TYR A 83 10.89 1.36 10.76
N ASP A 84 11.62 0.45 10.10
CA ASP A 84 13.04 0.60 9.75
C ASP A 84 13.24 1.06 8.31
N LEU A 85 12.21 1.61 7.67
CA LEU A 85 12.14 1.87 6.23
C LEU A 85 13.35 2.65 5.69
N ALA A 86 13.80 3.69 6.38
CA ALA A 86 14.96 4.48 5.96
C ALA A 86 16.28 3.66 5.95
N ARG A 87 16.40 2.63 6.78
CA ARG A 87 17.54 1.70 6.77
C ARG A 87 17.42 0.65 5.68
N LEU A 88 16.18 0.16 5.45
CA LEU A 88 15.91 -0.87 4.43
C LEU A 88 16.01 -0.32 3.01
N TRP A 89 15.58 0.92 2.83
CA TRP A 89 15.57 1.61 1.52
C TRP A 89 16.02 3.06 1.68
N PRO A 90 17.32 3.35 1.63
CA PRO A 90 17.86 4.70 1.86
C PRO A 90 17.66 5.67 0.68
N GLN A 91 17.16 5.19 -0.45
CA GLN A 91 16.95 6.02 -1.64
C GLN A 91 15.60 6.75 -1.55
N PRO A 92 15.55 8.06 -1.87
CA PRO A 92 14.28 8.79 -1.89
C PRO A 92 13.34 8.29 -2.98
N VAL A 93 12.03 8.16 -2.63
CA VAL A 93 11.00 7.67 -3.55
C VAL A 93 9.88 8.69 -3.78
N ASP A 94 9.19 8.54 -4.90
CA ASP A 94 8.05 9.39 -5.28
C ASP A 94 6.76 8.96 -4.57
N LEU A 95 6.62 7.65 -4.32
CA LEU A 95 5.42 7.06 -3.74
C LEU A 95 5.77 5.92 -2.77
N VAL A 96 5.22 5.97 -1.57
CA VAL A 96 5.05 4.79 -0.72
C VAL A 96 3.59 4.38 -0.80
N PHE A 97 3.34 3.14 -1.23
CA PHE A 97 2.01 2.54 -1.32
C PHE A 97 1.84 1.49 -0.24
N MET A 98 0.69 1.46 0.42
CA MET A 98 0.35 0.47 1.43
C MET A 98 -1.13 0.07 1.28
N ALA A 99 -1.39 -1.19 0.96
CA ALA A 99 -2.76 -1.69 0.80
C ALA A 99 -3.09 -2.79 1.81
N ASN A 100 -4.28 -2.70 2.42
CA ASN A 100 -4.84 -3.73 3.31
C ASN A 100 -3.98 -4.12 4.52
N ALA A 101 -3.03 -3.29 4.94
CA ALA A 101 -2.13 -3.54 6.07
C ALA A 101 -2.26 -2.50 7.19
N PHE A 102 -2.63 -1.27 6.88
CA PHE A 102 -2.62 -0.15 7.83
C PHE A 102 -3.50 -0.38 9.09
N HIS A 103 -4.59 -1.13 8.97
CA HIS A 103 -5.47 -1.47 10.09
C HIS A 103 -4.80 -2.34 11.16
N GLY A 104 -3.68 -2.98 10.84
CA GLY A 104 -2.88 -3.82 11.74
C GLY A 104 -1.61 -3.14 12.27
N VAL A 105 -1.38 -1.87 11.94
CA VAL A 105 -0.18 -1.12 12.38
C VAL A 105 -0.31 -0.72 13.85
N PRO A 106 0.58 -1.18 14.74
CA PRO A 106 0.49 -0.87 16.17
C PRO A 106 0.76 0.61 16.48
N ASP A 107 1.70 1.24 15.78
CA ASP A 107 2.08 2.65 15.95
C ASP A 107 2.06 3.38 14.60
N PRO A 108 0.90 3.91 14.17
CA PRO A 108 0.76 4.62 12.91
C PRO A 108 1.61 5.90 12.81
N ALA A 109 1.85 6.59 13.94
CA ALA A 109 2.66 7.81 13.93
C ALA A 109 4.14 7.49 13.66
N ARG A 110 4.67 6.44 14.27
CA ARG A 110 6.03 5.95 13.99
C ARG A 110 6.17 5.49 12.54
N LEU A 111 5.15 4.79 11.99
CA LEU A 111 5.14 4.42 10.58
C LEU A 111 5.17 5.65 9.68
N ALA A 112 4.35 6.65 9.97
CA ALA A 112 4.31 7.89 9.20
C ALA A 112 5.66 8.63 9.21
N MET A 113 6.38 8.64 10.33
CA MET A 113 7.75 9.19 10.41
C MET A 113 8.72 8.41 9.52
N ALA A 114 8.68 7.07 9.57
CA ALA A 114 9.54 6.23 8.75
C ALA A 114 9.27 6.42 7.24
N VAL A 115 7.99 6.52 6.85
CA VAL A 115 7.58 6.80 5.47
C VAL A 115 8.03 8.20 5.03
N LYS A 116 7.77 9.23 5.85
CA LYS A 116 8.19 10.60 5.55
C LYS A 116 9.70 10.72 5.30
N ALA A 117 10.51 9.95 6.03
CA ALA A 117 11.97 9.98 5.91
C ALA A 117 12.46 9.56 4.51
N VAL A 118 11.77 8.65 3.84
CA VAL A 118 12.15 8.13 2.51
C VAL A 118 11.41 8.82 1.35
N LEU A 119 10.38 9.61 1.60
CA LEU A 119 9.68 10.33 0.54
C LEU A 119 10.53 11.50 0.04
N LYS A 120 10.55 11.74 -1.26
CA LYS A 120 11.03 13.01 -1.86
C LYS A 120 10.15 14.17 -1.38
N PRO A 121 10.65 15.44 -1.39
CA PRO A 121 9.76 16.60 -1.30
C PRO A 121 8.67 16.53 -2.37
N GLY A 122 7.38 16.69 -2.00
CA GLY A 122 6.23 16.45 -2.88
C GLY A 122 5.92 14.97 -3.15
N GLY A 123 6.69 14.04 -2.59
CA GLY A 123 6.41 12.60 -2.65
C GLY A 123 5.19 12.23 -1.81
N ARG A 124 4.57 11.08 -2.11
CA ARG A 124 3.27 10.71 -1.57
C ARG A 124 3.29 9.41 -0.78
N PHE A 125 2.47 9.36 0.26
CA PHE A 125 2.09 8.13 0.95
C PHE A 125 0.63 7.83 0.66
N ALA A 126 0.36 6.71 -0.01
CA ALA A 126 -1.00 6.27 -0.35
C ALA A 126 -1.37 5.03 0.45
N ILE A 127 -2.40 5.14 1.26
CA ILE A 127 -2.97 4.06 2.07
C ILE A 127 -4.30 3.64 1.46
N VAL A 128 -4.40 2.39 1.01
CA VAL A 128 -5.66 1.76 0.59
C VAL A 128 -6.15 0.87 1.71
N ASN A 129 -7.31 1.21 2.28
CA ASN A 129 -7.84 0.51 3.45
C ASN A 129 -9.35 0.28 3.35
N TRP A 130 -9.85 -0.73 4.07
CA TRP A 130 -11.26 -1.05 4.17
C TRP A 130 -12.03 0.07 4.85
N HIS A 131 -13.20 0.43 4.31
CA HIS A 131 -14.15 1.26 5.05
C HIS A 131 -14.56 0.62 6.37
N ALA A 132 -14.87 1.45 7.37
CA ALA A 132 -15.36 1.04 8.68
C ALA A 132 -16.82 0.54 8.59
N ARG A 133 -17.03 -0.50 7.77
CA ARG A 133 -18.33 -1.20 7.61
C ARG A 133 -18.27 -2.54 8.34
N PRO A 134 -19.41 -3.06 8.86
CA PRO A 134 -19.46 -4.40 9.40
C PRO A 134 -18.91 -5.44 8.42
N ARG A 135 -18.05 -6.35 8.89
CA ARG A 135 -17.38 -7.35 8.05
C ARG A 135 -18.40 -8.21 7.26
N GLU A 136 -19.55 -8.47 7.86
CA GLU A 136 -20.66 -9.23 7.28
C GLU A 136 -21.28 -8.55 6.05
N ARG A 137 -21.06 -7.24 5.89
CA ARG A 137 -21.52 -6.44 4.75
C ARG A 137 -20.46 -6.26 3.66
N THR A 138 -19.31 -6.92 3.80
CA THR A 138 -18.22 -6.87 2.82
C THR A 138 -17.91 -8.25 2.30
N THR A 139 -18.77 -8.75 1.41
CA THR A 139 -18.70 -10.11 0.88
C THR A 139 -17.94 -10.16 -0.44
N ILE A 140 -17.07 -11.16 -0.58
CA ILE A 140 -16.34 -11.46 -1.82
C ILE A 140 -16.47 -12.97 -2.03
N LEU A 141 -16.92 -13.36 -3.24
CA LEU A 141 -17.24 -14.76 -3.57
C LEU A 141 -18.24 -15.38 -2.56
N GLY A 142 -19.22 -14.58 -2.13
CA GLY A 142 -20.27 -15.04 -1.22
C GLY A 142 -19.90 -15.08 0.27
N GLU A 143 -18.63 -14.81 0.63
CA GLU A 143 -18.15 -14.91 2.01
C GLU A 143 -17.73 -13.55 2.58
N PRO A 144 -18.01 -13.26 3.88
CA PRO A 144 -17.51 -12.07 4.56
C PRO A 144 -15.98 -12.01 4.55
N ARG A 145 -15.40 -10.89 4.08
CA ARG A 145 -13.95 -10.73 3.90
C ARG A 145 -13.43 -9.43 4.53
N GLY A 146 -12.10 -9.33 4.53
CA GLY A 146 -11.37 -8.22 5.15
C GLY A 146 -11.12 -8.40 6.64
N PRO A 147 -10.52 -7.42 7.32
CA PRO A 147 -10.22 -7.45 8.74
C PRO A 147 -11.52 -7.49 9.57
N LYS A 148 -11.41 -7.87 10.83
CA LYS A 148 -12.49 -7.77 11.80
C LYS A 148 -13.01 -6.32 11.88
N THR A 149 -14.30 -6.15 12.16
CA THR A 149 -14.96 -4.84 12.14
C THR A 149 -14.28 -3.82 13.06
N GLU A 150 -13.83 -4.25 14.24
CA GLU A 150 -13.16 -3.40 15.24
C GLU A 150 -11.79 -2.88 14.80
N LEU A 151 -11.15 -3.53 13.84
CA LEU A 151 -9.86 -3.10 13.28
C LEU A 151 -10.02 -2.11 12.11
N ARG A 152 -11.24 -1.91 11.60
CA ARG A 152 -11.48 -1.04 10.45
C ARG A 152 -11.50 0.41 10.87
N LEU A 153 -10.71 1.21 10.18
CA LEU A 153 -10.63 2.66 10.44
C LEU A 153 -11.50 3.42 9.46
N THR A 154 -12.13 4.50 9.95
CA THR A 154 -12.72 5.48 9.04
C THR A 154 -11.61 6.30 8.35
N PRO A 155 -11.89 6.95 7.20
CA PRO A 155 -10.93 7.84 6.57
C PRO A 155 -10.39 8.90 7.53
N GLU A 156 -11.25 9.50 8.36
CA GLU A 156 -10.87 10.55 9.32
C GLU A 156 -9.90 10.01 10.39
N LYS A 157 -10.13 8.79 10.89
CA LYS A 157 -9.23 8.15 11.85
C LYS A 157 -7.88 7.83 11.22
N THR A 158 -7.86 7.37 9.97
CA THR A 158 -6.61 7.14 9.22
C THR A 158 -5.85 8.44 9.00
N ILE A 159 -6.55 9.52 8.61
CA ILE A 159 -5.92 10.85 8.45
C ILE A 159 -5.35 11.32 9.78
N GLY A 160 -6.12 11.25 10.86
CA GLY A 160 -5.66 11.68 12.19
C GLY A 160 -4.44 10.89 12.70
N ALA A 161 -4.34 9.61 12.34
CA ALA A 161 -3.24 8.75 12.77
C ALA A 161 -1.92 8.99 12.01
N VAL A 162 -1.99 9.51 10.76
CA VAL A 162 -0.84 9.70 9.88
C VAL A 162 -0.40 11.16 9.80
N LYS A 163 -1.36 12.11 9.91
CA LYS A 163 -1.08 13.54 9.77
C LYS A 163 -0.06 14.01 10.80
N MET A 164 1.00 14.63 10.31
CA MET A 164 2.06 15.24 11.13
C MET A 164 2.66 16.44 10.42
N ASP A 165 3.54 17.17 11.10
CA ASP A 165 4.28 18.26 10.46
C ASP A 165 5.08 17.76 9.24
N GLY A 166 4.89 18.42 8.11
CA GLY A 166 5.50 18.07 6.84
C GLY A 166 4.94 16.80 6.14
N LEU A 167 3.82 16.22 6.62
CA LEU A 167 3.07 15.17 5.93
C LEU A 167 1.56 15.43 6.10
N GLN A 168 0.91 15.92 5.05
CA GLN A 168 -0.48 16.38 5.09
C GLN A 168 -1.36 15.52 4.18
N CYS A 169 -2.61 15.31 4.58
CA CYS A 169 -3.58 14.67 3.70
C CYS A 169 -3.88 15.57 2.48
N LEU A 170 -3.55 15.06 1.30
CA LEU A 170 -3.79 15.73 0.02
C LEU A 170 -5.22 15.48 -0.45
N THR A 171 -5.68 14.23 -0.42
CA THR A 171 -7.01 13.85 -0.90
C THR A 171 -7.46 12.49 -0.37
N LEU A 172 -8.76 12.28 -0.39
CA LEU A 172 -9.42 10.99 -0.21
C LEU A 172 -10.03 10.57 -1.54
N VAL A 173 -9.94 9.29 -1.87
CA VAL A 173 -10.53 8.70 -3.06
C VAL A 173 -11.32 7.45 -2.71
N GLU A 174 -12.48 7.27 -3.34
CA GLU A 174 -13.24 6.02 -3.22
C GLU A 174 -12.59 4.93 -4.07
N ILE A 175 -12.43 3.73 -3.47
CA ILE A 175 -11.92 2.54 -4.14
C ILE A 175 -12.97 1.43 -3.97
N PRO A 176 -13.89 1.32 -4.94
CA PRO A 176 -14.93 0.30 -4.89
C PRO A 176 -14.36 -1.13 -4.83
N PRO A 177 -15.11 -2.08 -4.24
CA PRO A 177 -16.45 -1.89 -3.66
C PRO A 177 -16.45 -1.50 -2.17
N TYR A 178 -15.33 -1.67 -1.44
CA TYR A 178 -15.32 -1.60 0.02
C TYR A 178 -14.18 -0.76 0.62
N HIS A 179 -13.37 -0.10 -0.21
CA HIS A 179 -12.16 0.58 0.22
C HIS A 179 -12.19 2.08 -0.06
N TYR A 180 -11.34 2.78 0.63
CA TYR A 180 -10.92 4.14 0.32
C TYR A 180 -9.40 4.22 0.19
N GLY A 181 -8.93 5.23 -0.51
CA GLY A 181 -7.54 5.64 -0.56
C GLY A 181 -7.34 6.95 0.18
N ALA A 182 -6.47 6.98 1.18
CA ALA A 182 -6.00 8.21 1.82
C ALA A 182 -4.61 8.53 1.29
N ILE A 183 -4.47 9.66 0.58
CA ILE A 183 -3.23 10.08 -0.05
C ILE A 183 -2.68 11.27 0.73
N PHE A 184 -1.46 11.12 1.25
CA PHE A 184 -0.72 12.15 1.94
C PHE A 184 0.42 12.63 1.06
N GLU A 185 0.81 13.89 1.21
CA GLU A 185 1.94 14.47 0.48
C GLU A 185 2.94 15.05 1.48
N ARG A 186 4.23 14.74 1.25
CA ARG A 186 5.32 15.38 1.98
C ARG A 186 5.47 16.81 1.48
N SER A 187 5.43 17.78 2.38
CA SER A 187 5.63 19.19 2.04
C SER A 187 6.90 19.40 1.24
N PRO A 188 6.88 20.29 0.24
CA PRO A 188 8.11 20.78 -0.37
C PRO A 188 9.06 21.33 0.70
N ALA A 189 10.38 21.24 0.43
CA ALA A 189 11.39 21.81 1.33
C ALA A 189 11.37 23.34 1.26
#